data_014534fb22776fbd2cdf2b45344d39db
#
_entry.id   014534fb22776fbd2cdf2b45344d39db
#
_cell.length_a   1.000
_cell.length_b   1.000
_cell.length_c   1.000
_cell.angle_alpha   90.00
_cell.angle_beta   90.00
_cell.angle_gamma   90.00
#
_symmetry.space_group_name_H-M   'P 1'
#
loop_
_entity.id
_entity.type
_entity.pdbx_description
1 polymer ?
#
loop_
_entity_poly.entity_id
_entity_poly.type
_entity_poly.pdbx_seq_one_letter_code
_entity_poly.pdbx_strand_id
1 'polypeptide(L)'
;MGYTAKEVMESRFLTLTPGMTIREAVGVFRQAAKTFGQRVFGLMVTDDGGNLAGMLSMYDIFLLLRPKHIHIWGEMNDLDISDVIESTCNRAGKILVGDIMTTDLITITPDTNLLHILDIMIKKHVRR
;
A
#
# COMPACT_ATOMS: atom_id res chain seq x y z
N MET A 1 26.16 -20.23 0.28
CA MET A 1 25.67 -19.68 -0.98
C MET A 1 24.18 -19.45 -0.87
N GLY A 2 23.80 -18.25 -0.75
CA GLY A 2 22.40 -17.93 -0.59
C GLY A 2 22.05 -16.66 -1.33
N TYR A 3 20.84 -16.62 -1.80
CA TYR A 3 20.29 -15.37 -2.28
C TYR A 3 19.99 -14.47 -1.10
N THR A 4 20.24 -13.20 -1.26
CA THR A 4 19.95 -12.18 -0.25
C THR A 4 18.86 -11.24 -0.77
N ALA A 5 18.34 -10.38 0.10
CA ALA A 5 17.34 -9.37 -0.28
C ALA A 5 17.81 -8.56 -1.47
N LYS A 6 19.10 -8.25 -1.54
CA LYS A 6 19.67 -7.44 -2.61
C LYS A 6 19.41 -7.99 -4.01
N GLU A 7 19.41 -9.32 -4.18
CA GLU A 7 19.20 -9.95 -5.48
C GLU A 7 17.74 -9.92 -5.93
N VAL A 8 16.80 -9.83 -5.00
CA VAL A 8 15.37 -9.90 -5.32
C VAL A 8 14.64 -8.60 -5.07
N MET A 9 15.24 -7.64 -4.37
CA MET A 9 14.56 -6.38 -4.07
C MET A 9 14.40 -5.50 -5.31
N GLU A 10 13.32 -4.75 -5.34
CA GLU A 10 13.11 -3.72 -6.36
C GLU A 10 13.61 -2.40 -5.82
N SER A 11 14.46 -1.74 -6.58
CA SER A 11 15.01 -0.43 -6.18
C SER A 11 14.32 0.74 -6.87
N ARG A 12 13.45 0.47 -7.83
CA ARG A 12 12.67 1.50 -8.50
C ARG A 12 11.24 1.48 -7.95
N PHE A 13 10.86 2.54 -7.28
CA PHE A 13 9.54 2.63 -6.68
C PHE A 13 9.15 4.09 -6.49
N LEU A 14 7.86 4.31 -6.38
CA LEU A 14 7.32 5.61 -5.97
C LEU A 14 7.00 5.56 -4.49
N THR A 15 7.00 6.73 -3.85
CA THR A 15 6.72 6.84 -2.43
C THR A 15 5.59 7.83 -2.18
N LEU A 16 4.99 7.72 -1.00
CA LEU A 16 3.97 8.64 -0.50
C LEU A 16 4.59 9.46 0.63
N THR A 17 3.94 10.55 0.98
CA THR A 17 4.29 11.32 2.18
C THR A 17 3.11 11.33 3.15
N PRO A 18 3.36 11.47 4.48
CA PRO A 18 2.26 11.45 5.45
C PRO A 18 1.24 12.58 5.26
N GLY A 19 1.68 13.69 4.69
CA GLY A 19 0.82 14.85 4.45
C GLY A 19 -0.05 14.74 3.20
N MET A 20 0.15 13.72 2.38
CA MET A 20 -0.73 13.49 1.22
C MET A 20 -2.12 13.10 1.66
N THR A 21 -3.13 13.53 0.89
CA THR A 21 -4.48 13.04 1.07
C THR A 21 -4.62 11.64 0.45
N ILE A 22 -5.66 10.93 0.85
CA ILE A 22 -5.92 9.61 0.26
C ILE A 22 -6.19 9.72 -1.23
N ARG A 23 -6.84 10.81 -1.67
CA ARG A 23 -7.06 11.06 -3.10
C ARG A 23 -5.74 11.15 -3.86
N GLU A 24 -4.79 11.89 -3.32
CA GLU A 24 -3.45 11.99 -3.92
C GLU A 24 -2.74 10.65 -3.93
N ALA A 25 -2.87 9.88 -2.84
CA ALA A 25 -2.26 8.56 -2.74
C ALA A 25 -2.79 7.61 -3.82
N VAL A 26 -4.10 7.60 -4.06
CA VAL A 26 -4.71 6.79 -5.13
C VAL A 26 -4.10 7.16 -6.49
N GLY A 27 -3.87 8.45 -6.71
CA GLY A 27 -3.20 8.92 -7.93
C GLY A 27 -1.79 8.36 -8.08
N VAL A 28 -1.04 8.29 -6.98
CA VAL A 28 0.32 7.72 -7.00
C VAL A 28 0.28 6.22 -7.29
N PHE A 29 -0.69 5.49 -6.70
CA PHE A 29 -0.87 4.06 -7.01
C PHE A 29 -1.13 3.83 -8.49
N ARG A 30 -1.98 4.67 -9.10
CA ARG A 30 -2.27 4.59 -10.54
C ARG A 30 -1.02 4.88 -11.37
N GLN A 31 -0.28 5.90 -10.96
CA GLN A 31 0.96 6.27 -11.65
C GLN A 31 2.00 5.15 -11.56
N ALA A 32 2.13 4.52 -10.40
CA ALA A 32 3.04 3.40 -10.21
C ALA A 32 2.68 2.24 -11.11
N ALA A 33 1.39 1.92 -11.22
CA ALA A 33 0.93 0.84 -12.08
C ALA A 33 1.27 1.10 -13.55
N LYS A 34 1.13 2.35 -14.00
CA LYS A 34 1.49 2.74 -15.37
C LYS A 34 2.99 2.69 -15.59
N THR A 35 3.75 3.24 -14.65
CA THR A 35 5.21 3.34 -14.77
C THR A 35 5.88 1.98 -14.80
N PHE A 36 5.42 1.05 -13.98
CA PHE A 36 6.05 -0.27 -13.85
C PHE A 36 5.33 -1.37 -14.63
N GLY A 37 4.20 -1.05 -15.28
CA GLY A 37 3.47 -2.00 -16.12
C GLY A 37 2.81 -3.14 -15.36
N GLN A 38 2.65 -3.01 -14.04
CA GLN A 38 2.04 -4.04 -13.21
C GLN A 38 1.32 -3.41 -12.03
N ARG A 39 0.41 -4.15 -11.42
CA ARG A 39 -0.33 -3.66 -10.26
C ARG A 39 0.59 -3.48 -9.07
N VAL A 40 0.37 -2.38 -8.36
CA VAL A 40 1.09 -2.06 -7.14
C VAL A 40 0.08 -2.05 -6.00
N PHE A 41 0.31 -2.86 -4.99
CA PHE A 41 -0.63 -3.04 -3.88
C PHE A 41 -0.21 -2.33 -2.61
N GLY A 42 1.03 -1.88 -2.52
CA GLY A 42 1.53 -1.15 -1.38
C GLY A 42 2.62 -0.19 -1.76
N LEU A 43 2.69 0.94 -1.07
CA LEU A 43 3.73 1.94 -1.28
C LEU A 43 4.31 2.34 0.07
N MET A 44 5.59 2.63 0.07
CA MET A 44 6.26 3.15 1.25
C MET A 44 5.90 4.62 1.44
N VAL A 45 5.80 5.03 2.70
CA VAL A 45 5.58 6.42 3.08
C VAL A 45 6.87 6.94 3.69
N THR A 46 7.39 8.01 3.13
CA THR A 46 8.64 8.62 3.61
C THR A 46 8.37 10.02 4.13
N ASP A 47 9.14 10.43 5.13
CA ASP A 47 9.05 11.78 5.68
C ASP A 47 9.89 12.78 4.86
N ASP A 48 9.93 14.03 5.30
CA ASP A 48 10.66 15.11 4.60
C ASP A 48 12.15 14.84 4.50
N GLY A 49 12.70 14.06 5.41
CA GLY A 49 14.10 13.67 5.40
C GLY A 49 14.41 12.45 4.57
N GLY A 50 13.38 11.87 3.91
CA GLY A 50 13.56 10.66 3.13
C GLY A 50 13.57 9.38 3.96
N ASN A 51 13.23 9.45 5.25
CA ASN A 51 13.20 8.30 6.13
C ASN A 51 11.87 7.55 6.00
N LEU A 52 11.92 6.23 6.14
CA LEU A 52 10.72 5.42 6.10
C LEU A 52 9.84 5.69 7.32
N ALA A 53 8.64 6.21 7.08
CA ALA A 53 7.69 6.56 8.12
C ALA A 53 6.58 5.52 8.28
N GLY A 54 6.24 4.83 7.20
CA GLY A 54 5.17 3.84 7.23
C GLY A 54 4.97 3.19 5.88
N MET A 55 3.89 2.41 5.78
CA MET A 55 3.44 1.82 4.53
C MET A 55 1.94 1.98 4.40
N LEU A 56 1.49 2.16 3.17
CA LEU A 56 0.08 2.21 2.85
C LEU A 56 -0.22 1.18 1.78
N SER A 57 -1.20 0.32 2.05
CA SER A 57 -1.63 -0.70 1.08
C SER A 57 -2.98 -0.31 0.48
N MET A 58 -3.29 -0.89 -0.68
CA MET A 58 -4.64 -0.77 -1.25
C MET A 58 -5.68 -1.34 -0.30
N TYR A 59 -5.30 -2.36 0.49
CA TYR A 59 -6.19 -2.94 1.48
C TYR A 59 -6.58 -1.91 2.55
N ASP A 60 -5.62 -1.10 3.01
CA ASP A 60 -5.89 -0.03 3.98
C ASP A 60 -6.91 0.97 3.42
N ILE A 61 -6.76 1.31 2.14
CA ILE A 61 -7.68 2.21 1.45
C ILE A 61 -9.07 1.55 1.36
N PHE A 62 -9.14 0.28 0.98
CA PHE A 62 -10.41 -0.44 0.90
C PHE A 62 -11.12 -0.54 2.25
N LEU A 63 -10.38 -0.71 3.35
CA LEU A 63 -10.97 -0.71 4.68
C LEU A 63 -11.60 0.64 5.01
N LEU A 64 -10.94 1.72 4.61
CA LEU A 64 -11.47 3.07 4.79
C LEU A 64 -12.73 3.28 3.95
N LEU A 65 -12.76 2.71 2.76
CA LEU A 65 -13.86 2.84 1.81
C LEU A 65 -15.02 1.89 2.10
N ARG A 66 -14.82 0.91 2.99
CA ARG A 66 -15.81 -0.12 3.24
C ARG A 66 -17.14 0.48 3.69
N PRO A 67 -18.24 0.17 2.99
CA PRO A 67 -19.56 0.65 3.42
C PRO A 67 -19.90 0.09 4.79
N LYS A 68 -20.64 0.85 5.58
CA LYS A 68 -21.06 0.40 6.90
C LYS A 68 -21.98 -0.81 6.84
N HIS A 69 -22.61 -1.07 5.70
CA HIS A 69 -23.56 -2.16 5.51
C HIS A 69 -23.00 -3.16 4.50
N ILE A 70 -22.35 -4.19 5.00
CA ILE A 70 -21.66 -5.18 4.16
C ILE A 70 -22.63 -5.96 3.26
N HIS A 71 -23.88 -6.11 3.69
CA HIS A 71 -24.87 -6.84 2.90
C HIS A 71 -25.14 -6.22 1.52
N ILE A 72 -24.78 -4.96 1.35
CA ILE A 72 -24.90 -4.29 0.06
C ILE A 72 -23.93 -4.88 -0.96
N TRP A 73 -22.84 -5.52 -0.51
CA TRP A 73 -21.85 -6.09 -1.39
C TRP A 73 -22.41 -7.11 -2.38
N GLY A 74 -23.44 -7.86 -1.96
CA GLY A 74 -24.08 -8.82 -2.85
C GLY A 74 -24.83 -8.15 -4.01
N GLU A 75 -25.19 -6.90 -3.86
CA GLU A 75 -25.92 -6.14 -4.87
C GLU A 75 -24.98 -5.27 -5.73
N MET A 76 -23.70 -5.26 -5.43
CA MET A 76 -22.74 -4.40 -6.09
C MET A 76 -22.22 -4.96 -7.42
N ASN A 77 -22.70 -6.10 -7.85
CA ASN A 77 -22.27 -6.69 -9.12
C ASN A 77 -22.55 -5.79 -10.32
N ASP A 78 -23.56 -4.94 -10.22
CA ASP A 78 -23.94 -4.02 -11.27
C ASP A 78 -23.34 -2.62 -11.11
N LEU A 79 -22.60 -2.38 -10.00
CA LEU A 79 -21.99 -1.10 -9.75
C LEU A 79 -20.58 -1.05 -10.33
N ASP A 80 -20.28 0.07 -10.96
CA ASP A 80 -18.91 0.32 -11.42
C ASP A 80 -18.05 0.61 -10.19
N ILE A 81 -17.01 -0.22 -10.00
CA ILE A 81 -16.06 -0.05 -8.91
C ILE A 81 -15.42 1.34 -8.96
N SER A 82 -15.20 1.87 -10.16
CA SER A 82 -14.63 3.21 -10.32
C SER A 82 -15.50 4.28 -9.67
N ASP A 83 -16.83 4.16 -9.82
CA ASP A 83 -17.75 5.10 -9.20
C ASP A 83 -17.72 4.99 -7.67
N VAL A 84 -17.61 3.79 -7.15
CA VAL A 84 -17.52 3.55 -5.70
C VAL A 84 -16.25 4.19 -5.15
N ILE A 85 -15.12 3.96 -5.80
CA ILE A 85 -13.83 4.52 -5.41
C ILE A 85 -13.90 6.05 -5.47
N GLU A 86 -14.43 6.60 -6.55
CA GLU A 86 -14.54 8.04 -6.71
C GLU A 86 -15.45 8.67 -5.66
N SER A 87 -16.62 8.08 -5.44
CA SER A 87 -17.55 8.54 -4.41
C SER A 87 -16.92 8.53 -3.03
N THR A 88 -16.15 7.49 -2.72
CA THR A 88 -15.53 7.36 -1.41
C THR A 88 -14.32 8.27 -1.28
N CYS A 89 -13.56 8.48 -2.36
CA CYS A 89 -12.49 9.47 -2.37
C CYS A 89 -13.03 10.88 -2.14
N ASN A 90 -14.25 11.16 -2.60
CA ASN A 90 -14.91 12.46 -2.33
C ASN A 90 -15.27 12.60 -0.85
N ARG A 91 -15.68 11.51 -0.20
CA ARG A 91 -16.01 11.53 1.24
C ARG A 91 -14.78 11.49 2.12
N ALA A 92 -13.81 10.67 1.75
CA ALA A 92 -12.59 10.42 2.55
C ALA A 92 -11.36 11.14 2.00
N GLY A 93 -11.53 11.98 0.96
CA GLY A 93 -10.40 12.59 0.26
C GLY A 93 -9.56 13.54 1.09
N LYS A 94 -10.08 13.99 2.22
CA LYS A 94 -9.36 14.88 3.14
C LYS A 94 -8.57 14.12 4.19
N ILE A 95 -8.77 12.80 4.29
CA ILE A 95 -8.00 11.97 5.23
C ILE A 95 -6.57 11.89 4.70
N LEU A 96 -5.61 12.02 5.60
CA LEU A 96 -4.20 12.00 5.24
C LEU A 96 -3.65 10.57 5.29
N VAL A 97 -2.66 10.30 4.45
CA VAL A 97 -1.93 9.04 4.45
C VAL A 97 -1.42 8.72 5.85
N GLY A 98 -0.87 9.74 6.55
CA GLY A 98 -0.35 9.56 7.91
C GLY A 98 -1.38 9.08 8.92
N ASP A 99 -2.66 9.32 8.67
CA ASP A 99 -3.73 8.92 9.59
C ASP A 99 -4.07 7.44 9.51
N ILE A 100 -3.77 6.79 8.39
CA ILE A 100 -4.14 5.37 8.17
C ILE A 100 -2.97 4.46 7.82
N MET A 101 -1.78 5.01 7.58
CA MET A 101 -0.62 4.18 7.24
C MET A 101 -0.24 3.25 8.38
N THR A 102 0.32 2.10 8.03
CA THR A 102 0.89 1.18 9.01
C THR A 102 2.26 1.67 9.41
N THR A 103 2.50 1.82 10.72
CA THR A 103 3.77 2.31 11.25
C THR A 103 4.59 1.20 11.91
N ASP A 104 3.96 0.11 12.30
CA ASP A 104 4.66 -1.06 12.86
C ASP A 104 5.20 -1.90 11.70
N LEU A 105 6.36 -1.53 11.22
CA LEU A 105 6.95 -2.10 10.02
C LEU A 105 8.00 -3.15 10.36
N ILE A 106 8.07 -4.18 9.51
CA ILE A 106 9.12 -5.17 9.55
C ILE A 106 10.07 -4.82 8.43
N THR A 107 11.32 -4.54 8.77
CA THR A 107 12.34 -4.21 7.78
C THR A 107 13.48 -5.21 7.83
N ILE A 108 14.18 -5.30 6.73
CA ILE A 108 15.36 -6.17 6.59
C ILE A 108 16.46 -5.37 5.92
N THR A 109 17.66 -5.93 5.92
CA THR A 109 18.79 -5.31 5.24
C THR A 109 19.01 -5.98 3.88
N PRO A 110 19.73 -5.34 2.95
CA PRO A 110 20.05 -5.96 1.66
C PRO A 110 20.82 -7.29 1.81
N ASP A 111 21.51 -7.47 2.90
CA ASP A 111 22.31 -8.66 3.17
C ASP A 111 21.50 -9.80 3.80
N THR A 112 20.22 -9.57 4.10
CA THR A 112 19.38 -10.59 4.73
C THR A 112 19.18 -11.77 3.79
N ASN A 113 19.42 -12.98 4.30
CA ASN A 113 19.27 -14.21 3.53
C ASN A 113 17.81 -14.44 3.14
N LEU A 114 17.60 -14.90 1.91
CA LEU A 114 16.24 -15.10 1.38
C LEU A 114 15.43 -16.09 2.21
N LEU A 115 16.05 -17.15 2.72
CA LEU A 115 15.34 -18.10 3.58
C LEU A 115 14.89 -17.46 4.89
N HIS A 116 15.71 -16.56 5.44
CA HIS A 116 15.32 -15.83 6.64
C HIS A 116 14.15 -14.87 6.35
N ILE A 117 14.14 -14.25 5.18
CA ILE A 117 13.04 -13.39 4.74
C ILE A 117 11.74 -14.19 4.67
N LEU A 118 11.78 -15.37 4.05
CA LEU A 118 10.61 -16.25 3.95
C LEU A 118 10.10 -16.66 5.34
N ASP A 119 11.01 -16.97 6.25
CA ASP A 119 10.65 -17.33 7.63
C ASP A 119 9.93 -16.18 8.34
N ILE A 120 10.46 -14.95 8.19
CA ILE A 120 9.84 -13.76 8.77
C ILE A 120 8.44 -13.55 8.18
N MET A 121 8.30 -13.66 6.86
CA MET A 121 7.02 -13.46 6.19
C MET A 121 5.97 -14.47 6.66
N ILE A 122 6.38 -15.72 6.82
CA ILE A 122 5.48 -16.78 7.28
C ILE A 122 5.06 -16.53 8.74
N LYS A 123 6.02 -16.25 9.62
CA LYS A 123 5.74 -16.05 11.04
C LYS A 123 4.91 -14.82 11.33
N LYS A 124 5.11 -13.76 10.55
CA LYS A 124 4.41 -12.49 10.74
C LYS A 124 3.20 -12.33 9.83
N HIS A 125 2.91 -13.33 9.00
CA HIS A 125 1.78 -13.31 8.06
C HIS A 125 1.79 -12.08 7.13
N VAL A 126 2.96 -11.67 6.67
CA VAL A 126 3.11 -10.55 5.73
C VAL A 126 3.39 -11.08 4.33
N ARG A 127 2.89 -10.37 3.33
CA ARG A 127 3.02 -10.76 1.92
C ARG A 127 4.03 -9.89 1.17
N ARG A 128 4.37 -8.76 1.74
CA ARG A 128 5.25 -7.79 1.10
C ARG A 128 5.87 -6.88 2.15
#